data_ea961a2a42507489061e40f394efe9bb
#
_entry.id   ea961a2a42507489061e40f394efe9bb
#
_cell.length_a   1.000
_cell.length_b   1.000
_cell.length_c   1.000
_cell.angle_alpha   90.00
_cell.angle_beta   90.00
_cell.angle_gamma   90.00
#
_symmetry.space_group_name_H-M   'P 1'
#
loop_
_entity.id
_entity.type
_entity.pdbx_description
1 polymer ?
#
loop_
_entity_poly.entity_id
_entity_poly.type
_entity_poly.pdbx_seq_one_letter_code
_entity_poly.pdbx_strand_id
1 'polypeptide(L)'
;MQKLVRVLPVLMLTLSPIACAHSADSPATAVSPSATAHPAKVAETKAVLRDLWLGHILSIRNVAVATMDKNASARSAAEAGVVANAEQIARSIEPFYGKAASDKLFTLLAGHYGAIRDHLDATVAGAASRQEAAVKALTANAAEISTFLSGANPNLPKDTLMGLLMAHAAHHLTQFQQLKDGDYVHEAETWTGMKQHIYVVSDALAQALAAQFPSKF
;
A
#
# COMPACT_ATOMS: atom_id res chain seq x y z
N MET A 1 -60.83 52.79 24.20
CA MET A 1 -62.21 52.70 24.76
C MET A 1 -62.47 51.25 25.12
N GLN A 2 -62.92 51.07 26.37
CA GLN A 2 -63.58 49.91 26.99
C GLN A 2 -62.68 48.67 27.17
N LYS A 3 -62.14 48.39 28.37
CA LYS A 3 -62.78 48.00 29.66
C LYS A 3 -63.68 46.75 29.51
N LEU A 4 -63.33 45.65 30.14
CA LEU A 4 -63.81 45.11 31.42
C LEU A 4 -63.57 43.57 31.38
N VAL A 5 -63.18 42.94 32.29
CA VAL A 5 -63.41 42.60 33.73
C VAL A 5 -63.35 41.07 33.92
N ARG A 6 -62.48 40.64 34.77
CA ARG A 6 -62.53 39.59 35.80
C ARG A 6 -63.59 38.48 35.66
N VAL A 7 -63.15 37.22 35.85
CA VAL A 7 -63.56 36.40 37.03
C VAL A 7 -62.64 35.24 37.21
N LEU A 8 -62.07 35.05 38.42
CA LEU A 8 -61.53 33.80 38.96
C LEU A 8 -62.72 32.97 39.50
N PRO A 9 -62.57 31.65 39.50
CA PRO A 9 -62.71 30.94 40.77
C PRO A 9 -61.63 29.84 40.97
N VAL A 10 -60.99 29.88 42.08
CA VAL A 10 -61.01 28.95 43.25
C VAL A 10 -60.72 27.46 42.91
N LEU A 11 -59.49 27.11 43.15
CA LEU A 11 -58.90 26.07 43.97
C LEU A 11 -59.76 24.84 44.31
N MET A 12 -59.37 23.69 43.81
CA MET A 12 -59.47 22.43 44.54
C MET A 12 -58.20 21.63 44.41
N LEU A 13 -57.53 21.47 45.52
CA LEU A 13 -56.34 20.70 45.80
C LEU A 13 -56.73 19.23 45.93
N THR A 14 -56.39 18.38 44.98
CA THR A 14 -56.44 16.92 45.22
C THR A 14 -55.04 16.39 45.24
N LEU A 15 -54.62 15.96 46.43
CA LEU A 15 -53.41 15.18 46.60
C LEU A 15 -53.59 13.80 45.98
N SER A 16 -52.79 13.50 44.97
CA SER A 16 -52.60 12.12 44.48
C SER A 16 -51.21 11.63 44.91
N PRO A 17 -51.08 10.37 45.32
CA PRO A 17 -49.80 9.86 45.83
C PRO A 17 -48.81 9.70 44.68
N ILE A 18 -47.59 10.19 44.87
CA ILE A 18 -46.45 9.99 43.98
C ILE A 18 -46.03 8.52 44.10
N ALA A 19 -46.35 7.73 43.08
CA ALA A 19 -45.75 6.42 42.88
C ALA A 19 -44.30 6.64 42.40
N CYS A 20 -43.32 6.31 43.22
CA CYS A 20 -41.93 6.22 42.82
C CYS A 20 -41.80 5.09 41.79
N ALA A 21 -41.78 5.44 40.50
CA ALA A 21 -41.33 4.54 39.46
C ALA A 21 -39.79 4.43 39.56
N HIS A 22 -39.31 3.29 40.04
CA HIS A 22 -37.90 2.93 39.91
C HIS A 22 -37.62 2.75 38.42
N SER A 23 -36.96 3.74 37.83
CA SER A 23 -36.33 3.57 36.51
C SER A 23 -35.23 2.52 36.67
N ALA A 24 -35.44 1.34 36.11
CA ALA A 24 -34.38 0.36 35.99
C ALA A 24 -33.29 0.98 35.09
N ASP A 25 -32.14 1.27 35.71
CA ASP A 25 -30.93 1.61 34.96
C ASP A 25 -30.61 0.46 34.02
N SER A 26 -30.87 0.66 32.73
CA SER A 26 -30.31 -0.19 31.69
C SER A 26 -28.78 -0.05 31.79
N PRO A 27 -28.01 -1.14 31.87
CA PRO A 27 -26.56 -1.05 31.87
C PRO A 27 -26.13 -0.36 30.59
N ALA A 28 -25.52 0.82 30.73
CA ALA A 28 -24.84 1.48 29.63
C ALA A 28 -23.80 0.48 29.07
N THR A 29 -24.03 0.01 27.85
CA THR A 29 -23.04 -0.78 27.10
C THR A 29 -21.78 0.06 27.02
N ALA A 30 -20.78 -0.28 27.82
CA ALA A 30 -19.47 0.33 27.75
C ALA A 30 -18.93 0.09 26.34
N VAL A 31 -18.89 1.14 25.53
CA VAL A 31 -18.21 1.13 24.23
C VAL A 31 -16.73 0.94 24.56
N SER A 32 -16.22 -0.27 24.31
CA SER A 32 -14.79 -0.53 24.44
C SER A 32 -14.05 0.48 23.56
N PRO A 33 -13.00 1.15 24.05
CA PRO A 33 -12.24 2.07 23.25
C PRO A 33 -11.71 1.33 22.01
N SER A 34 -11.93 1.88 20.82
CA SER A 34 -11.36 1.34 19.60
C SER A 34 -9.85 1.24 19.77
N ALA A 35 -9.29 0.05 19.51
CA ALA A 35 -7.85 -0.15 19.58
C ALA A 35 -7.17 0.81 18.61
N THR A 36 -6.19 1.57 19.11
CA THR A 36 -5.34 2.43 18.29
C THR A 36 -3.99 1.74 18.10
N ALA A 37 -3.45 1.80 16.88
CA ALA A 37 -2.13 1.25 16.58
C ALA A 37 -1.05 1.94 17.42
N HIS A 38 -0.12 1.16 18.00
CA HIS A 38 0.97 1.71 18.79
C HIS A 38 2.03 2.35 17.89
N PRO A 39 2.37 3.65 18.07
CA PRO A 39 3.23 4.39 17.13
C PRO A 39 4.60 3.74 16.90
N ALA A 40 5.23 3.13 17.93
CA ALA A 40 6.52 2.46 17.77
C ALA A 40 6.42 1.24 16.85
N LYS A 41 5.38 0.41 16.98
CA LYS A 41 5.17 -0.74 16.08
C LYS A 41 4.89 -0.33 14.65
N VAL A 42 4.16 0.77 14.46
CA VAL A 42 3.97 1.34 13.11
C VAL A 42 5.32 1.78 12.52
N ALA A 43 6.17 2.42 13.31
CA ALA A 43 7.51 2.82 12.86
C ALA A 43 8.41 1.62 12.53
N GLU A 44 8.37 0.56 13.33
CA GLU A 44 9.08 -0.70 13.06
C GLU A 44 8.60 -1.33 11.75
N THR A 45 7.29 -1.42 11.54
CA THR A 45 6.71 -1.97 10.30
C THR A 45 7.11 -1.15 9.08
N LYS A 46 7.12 0.19 9.20
CA LYS A 46 7.64 1.07 8.14
C LYS A 46 9.09 0.77 7.82
N ALA A 47 9.94 0.60 8.83
CA ALA A 47 11.35 0.29 8.64
C ALA A 47 11.53 -1.04 7.91
N VAL A 48 10.83 -2.08 8.33
CA VAL A 48 10.88 -3.41 7.69
C VAL A 48 10.39 -3.34 6.23
N LEU A 49 9.26 -2.70 5.97
CA LEU A 49 8.76 -2.57 4.59
C LEU A 49 9.69 -1.73 3.72
N ARG A 50 10.25 -0.64 4.24
CA ARG A 50 11.24 0.17 3.51
C ARG A 50 12.47 -0.64 3.13
N ASP A 51 12.97 -1.50 4.02
CA ASP A 51 14.12 -2.37 3.75
C ASP A 51 13.79 -3.41 2.67
N LEU A 52 12.64 -4.08 2.76
CA LEU A 52 12.18 -5.03 1.76
C LEU A 52 12.03 -4.40 0.38
N TRP A 53 11.40 -3.23 0.30
CA TRP A 53 11.17 -2.54 -0.97
C TRP A 53 12.44 -1.87 -1.52
N LEU A 54 13.36 -1.43 -0.66
CA LEU A 54 14.70 -0.99 -1.09
C LEU A 54 15.48 -2.18 -1.67
N GLY A 55 15.41 -3.35 -1.03
CA GLY A 55 15.97 -4.61 -1.54
C GLY A 55 15.42 -4.96 -2.93
N HIS A 56 14.12 -4.72 -3.17
CA HIS A 56 13.49 -4.92 -4.46
C HIS A 56 14.14 -4.07 -5.56
N ILE A 57 14.18 -2.75 -5.39
CA ILE A 57 14.73 -1.87 -6.43
C ILE A 57 16.23 -2.09 -6.64
N LEU A 58 16.96 -2.44 -5.59
CA LEU A 58 18.38 -2.78 -5.68
C LEU A 58 18.60 -4.07 -6.49
N SER A 59 17.81 -5.11 -6.24
CA SER A 59 17.90 -6.38 -6.96
C SER A 59 17.61 -6.19 -8.45
N ILE A 60 16.58 -5.42 -8.81
CA ILE A 60 16.28 -5.08 -10.21
C ILE A 60 17.42 -4.30 -10.86
N ARG A 61 18.01 -3.32 -10.17
CA ARG A 61 19.17 -2.59 -10.68
C ARG A 61 20.37 -3.51 -10.91
N ASN A 62 20.62 -4.48 -10.04
CA ASN A 62 21.69 -5.46 -10.21
C ASN A 62 21.46 -6.34 -11.45
N VAL A 63 20.21 -6.74 -11.73
CA VAL A 63 19.88 -7.44 -12.98
C VAL A 63 20.19 -6.56 -14.18
N ALA A 64 19.81 -5.28 -14.16
CA ALA A 64 20.06 -4.34 -15.25
C ALA A 64 21.56 -4.17 -15.53
N VAL A 65 22.35 -3.90 -14.48
CA VAL A 65 23.82 -3.74 -14.59
C VAL A 65 24.46 -5.01 -15.16
N ALA A 66 24.14 -6.20 -14.59
CA ALA A 66 24.69 -7.46 -15.07
C ALA A 66 24.30 -7.76 -16.54
N THR A 67 23.12 -7.30 -16.96
CA THR A 67 22.65 -7.43 -18.35
C THR A 67 23.44 -6.50 -19.28
N MET A 68 23.68 -5.24 -18.90
CA MET A 68 24.50 -4.28 -19.65
C MET A 68 25.95 -4.77 -19.79
N ASP A 69 26.50 -5.35 -18.70
CA ASP A 69 27.85 -5.92 -18.68
C ASP A 69 27.95 -7.27 -19.42
N LYS A 70 26.84 -7.80 -19.96
CA LYS A 70 26.77 -9.11 -20.60
C LYS A 70 27.28 -10.26 -19.71
N ASN A 71 27.16 -10.11 -18.41
CA ASN A 71 27.60 -11.09 -17.42
C ASN A 71 26.43 -12.02 -17.04
N ALA A 72 26.30 -13.15 -17.76
CA ALA A 72 25.20 -14.08 -17.57
C ALA A 72 25.16 -14.69 -16.16
N SER A 73 26.31 -14.96 -15.54
CA SER A 73 26.38 -15.53 -14.19
C SER A 73 25.89 -14.52 -13.14
N ALA A 74 26.35 -13.26 -13.22
CA ALA A 74 25.90 -12.21 -12.34
C ALA A 74 24.39 -11.92 -12.53
N ARG A 75 23.92 -11.92 -13.78
CA ARG A 75 22.49 -11.76 -14.08
C ARG A 75 21.65 -12.86 -13.42
N SER A 76 22.03 -14.14 -13.59
CA SER A 76 21.32 -15.26 -12.98
C SER A 76 21.26 -15.16 -11.45
N ALA A 77 22.37 -14.78 -10.81
CA ALA A 77 22.43 -14.57 -9.37
C ALA A 77 21.52 -13.41 -8.92
N ALA A 78 21.51 -12.28 -9.66
CA ALA A 78 20.66 -11.14 -9.38
C ALA A 78 19.16 -11.48 -9.57
N GLU A 79 18.80 -12.23 -10.63
CA GLU A 79 17.43 -12.70 -10.84
C GLU A 79 16.93 -13.61 -9.71
N ALA A 80 17.77 -14.51 -9.20
CA ALA A 80 17.44 -15.30 -8.02
C ALA A 80 17.20 -14.40 -6.78
N GLY A 81 17.97 -13.32 -6.64
CA GLY A 81 17.77 -12.31 -5.60
C GLY A 81 16.43 -11.59 -5.73
N VAL A 82 16.00 -11.25 -6.95
CA VAL A 82 14.66 -10.66 -7.20
C VAL A 82 13.55 -11.60 -6.75
N VAL A 83 13.63 -12.87 -7.10
CA VAL A 83 12.62 -13.87 -6.72
C VAL A 83 12.56 -14.03 -5.20
N ALA A 84 13.70 -14.16 -4.54
CA ALA A 84 13.77 -14.29 -3.08
C ALA A 84 13.19 -13.05 -2.37
N ASN A 85 13.50 -11.85 -2.86
CA ASN A 85 12.95 -10.62 -2.31
C ASN A 85 11.43 -10.50 -2.55
N ALA A 86 10.94 -10.86 -3.75
CA ALA A 86 9.50 -10.89 -4.04
C ALA A 86 8.74 -11.83 -3.08
N GLU A 87 9.33 -12.97 -2.73
CA GLU A 87 8.78 -13.89 -1.73
C GLU A 87 8.74 -13.25 -0.34
N GLN A 88 9.79 -12.54 0.08
CA GLN A 88 9.83 -11.83 1.37
C GLN A 88 8.76 -10.72 1.43
N ILE A 89 8.61 -9.93 0.36
CA ILE A 89 7.55 -8.91 0.27
C ILE A 89 6.18 -9.57 0.37
N ALA A 90 5.94 -10.65 -0.35
CA ALA A 90 4.67 -11.36 -0.31
C ALA A 90 4.38 -11.92 1.09
N ARG A 91 5.36 -12.52 1.75
CA ARG A 91 5.23 -13.04 3.12
C ARG A 91 4.98 -11.94 4.17
N SER A 92 5.41 -10.71 3.91
CA SER A 92 5.20 -9.61 4.85
C SER A 92 3.72 -9.30 5.14
N ILE A 93 2.82 -9.67 4.22
CA ILE A 93 1.38 -9.50 4.41
C ILE A 93 0.68 -10.73 5.02
N GLU A 94 1.36 -11.87 5.11
CA GLU A 94 0.77 -13.13 5.59
C GLU A 94 0.19 -13.04 7.01
N PRO A 95 0.84 -12.35 7.99
CA PRO A 95 0.26 -12.17 9.33
C PRO A 95 -1.06 -11.41 9.35
N PHE A 96 -1.36 -10.63 8.31
CA PHE A 96 -2.55 -9.80 8.22
C PHE A 96 -3.67 -10.45 7.40
N TYR A 97 -3.33 -11.06 6.26
CA TYR A 97 -4.29 -11.56 5.27
C TYR A 97 -4.23 -13.06 5.04
N GLY A 98 -3.28 -13.75 5.69
CA GLY A 98 -3.11 -15.19 5.57
C GLY A 98 -2.32 -15.63 4.34
N LYS A 99 -1.99 -16.93 4.30
CA LYS A 99 -1.12 -17.54 3.29
C LYS A 99 -1.65 -17.38 1.85
N ALA A 100 -2.95 -17.56 1.65
CA ALA A 100 -3.52 -17.47 0.30
C ALA A 100 -3.33 -16.07 -0.33
N ALA A 101 -3.44 -15.01 0.48
CA ALA A 101 -3.17 -13.65 0.03
C ALA A 101 -1.69 -13.41 -0.26
N SER A 102 -0.80 -13.97 0.58
CA SER A 102 0.64 -13.95 0.35
C SER A 102 1.02 -14.65 -0.96
N ASP A 103 0.51 -15.85 -1.21
CA ASP A 103 0.76 -16.61 -2.44
C ASP A 103 0.24 -15.84 -3.69
N LYS A 104 -0.92 -15.20 -3.58
CA LYS A 104 -1.46 -14.37 -4.66
C LYS A 104 -0.59 -13.15 -4.93
N LEU A 105 -0.12 -12.47 -3.88
CA LEU A 105 0.79 -11.32 -4.03
C LEU A 105 2.10 -11.77 -4.68
N PHE A 106 2.69 -12.89 -4.26
CA PHE A 106 3.89 -13.44 -4.89
C PHE A 106 3.70 -13.67 -6.40
N THR A 107 2.58 -14.28 -6.79
CA THR A 107 2.24 -14.50 -8.21
C THR A 107 2.18 -13.18 -8.99
N LEU A 108 1.57 -12.14 -8.41
CA LEU A 108 1.47 -10.82 -9.01
C LEU A 108 2.84 -10.14 -9.14
N LEU A 109 3.70 -10.26 -8.12
CA LEU A 109 5.07 -9.72 -8.15
C LEU A 109 5.95 -10.46 -9.16
N ALA A 110 5.78 -11.78 -9.32
CA ALA A 110 6.47 -12.56 -10.35
C ALA A 110 6.07 -12.10 -11.77
N GLY A 111 4.79 -11.83 -12.01
CA GLY A 111 4.30 -11.24 -13.26
C GLY A 111 4.86 -9.84 -13.50
N HIS A 112 4.94 -9.02 -12.44
CA HIS A 112 5.56 -7.70 -12.47
C HIS A 112 7.02 -7.79 -12.93
N TYR A 113 7.79 -8.64 -12.28
CA TYR A 113 9.19 -8.85 -12.64
C TYR A 113 9.35 -9.36 -14.07
N GLY A 114 8.50 -10.29 -14.52
CA GLY A 114 8.52 -10.77 -15.90
C GLY A 114 8.42 -9.64 -16.92
N ALA A 115 7.47 -8.73 -16.73
CA ALA A 115 7.29 -7.58 -17.62
C ALA A 115 8.44 -6.54 -17.53
N ILE A 116 9.00 -6.31 -16.35
CA ILE A 116 10.20 -5.46 -16.15
C ILE A 116 11.41 -6.06 -16.88
N ARG A 117 11.64 -7.36 -16.74
CA ARG A 117 12.73 -8.06 -17.42
C ARG A 117 12.57 -8.01 -18.95
N ASP A 118 11.36 -8.22 -19.46
CA ASP A 118 11.09 -8.17 -20.90
C ASP A 118 11.35 -6.76 -21.46
N HIS A 119 11.03 -5.70 -20.70
CA HIS A 119 11.36 -4.33 -21.07
C HIS A 119 12.87 -4.09 -21.06
N LEU A 120 13.59 -4.57 -20.04
CA LEU A 120 15.05 -4.46 -19.97
C LEU A 120 15.70 -5.12 -21.19
N ASP A 121 15.32 -6.36 -21.52
CA ASP A 121 15.86 -7.11 -22.65
C ASP A 121 15.52 -6.43 -23.99
N ALA A 122 14.32 -5.87 -24.11
CA ALA A 122 13.91 -5.07 -25.27
C ALA A 122 14.71 -3.76 -25.40
N THR A 123 15.00 -3.12 -24.26
CA THR A 123 15.81 -1.90 -24.20
C THR A 123 17.23 -2.19 -24.67
N VAL A 124 17.89 -3.22 -24.16
CA VAL A 124 19.24 -3.62 -24.58
C VAL A 124 19.29 -3.95 -26.06
N ALA A 125 18.27 -4.63 -26.58
CA ALA A 125 18.17 -4.98 -27.98
C ALA A 125 17.76 -3.81 -28.90
N GLY A 126 17.36 -2.65 -28.40
CA GLY A 126 16.83 -1.54 -29.20
C GLY A 126 15.50 -1.87 -29.88
N ALA A 127 14.68 -2.77 -29.32
CA ALA A 127 13.48 -3.31 -29.93
C ALA A 127 12.23 -2.56 -29.44
N ALA A 128 11.91 -1.43 -30.09
CA ALA A 128 10.83 -0.52 -29.66
C ALA A 128 9.47 -1.22 -29.52
N SER A 129 9.07 -2.07 -30.45
CA SER A 129 7.79 -2.78 -30.37
C SER A 129 7.70 -3.75 -29.17
N ARG A 130 8.83 -4.34 -28.76
CA ARG A 130 8.89 -5.18 -27.55
C ARG A 130 8.87 -4.34 -26.29
N GLN A 131 9.48 -3.15 -26.30
CA GLN A 131 9.36 -2.21 -25.17
C GLN A 131 7.90 -1.80 -24.94
N GLU A 132 7.18 -1.43 -26.03
CA GLU A 132 5.75 -1.09 -25.96
C GLU A 132 4.91 -2.25 -25.42
N ALA A 133 5.15 -3.48 -25.88
CA ALA A 133 4.47 -4.67 -25.40
C ALA A 133 4.72 -4.90 -23.89
N ALA A 134 5.96 -4.73 -23.43
CA ALA A 134 6.33 -4.87 -22.04
C ALA A 134 5.68 -3.77 -21.16
N VAL A 135 5.60 -2.52 -21.62
CA VAL A 135 4.89 -1.43 -20.94
C VAL A 135 3.40 -1.74 -20.81
N LYS A 136 2.79 -2.29 -21.86
CA LYS A 136 1.39 -2.72 -21.81
C LYS A 136 1.19 -3.83 -20.78
N ALA A 137 2.08 -4.81 -20.72
CA ALA A 137 2.04 -5.88 -19.71
C ALA A 137 2.23 -5.34 -18.30
N LEU A 138 3.17 -4.41 -18.07
CA LEU A 138 3.38 -3.73 -16.80
C LEU A 138 2.13 -2.97 -16.33
N THR A 139 1.48 -2.25 -17.25
CA THR A 139 0.25 -1.51 -16.94
C THR A 139 -0.88 -2.44 -16.52
N ALA A 140 -1.07 -3.55 -17.22
CA ALA A 140 -2.06 -4.56 -16.88
C ALA A 140 -1.76 -5.19 -15.50
N ASN A 141 -0.51 -5.56 -15.24
CA ASN A 141 -0.10 -6.11 -13.96
C ASN A 141 -0.25 -5.10 -12.81
N ALA A 142 0.10 -3.83 -13.01
CA ALA A 142 -0.13 -2.77 -12.02
C ALA A 142 -1.63 -2.63 -11.66
N ALA A 143 -2.52 -2.77 -12.66
CA ALA A 143 -3.96 -2.75 -12.43
C ALA A 143 -4.43 -3.97 -11.62
N GLU A 144 -3.86 -5.16 -11.86
CA GLU A 144 -4.16 -6.37 -11.08
C GLU A 144 -3.66 -6.24 -9.63
N ILE A 145 -2.42 -5.77 -9.40
CA ILE A 145 -1.88 -5.51 -8.06
C ILE A 145 -2.75 -4.48 -7.32
N SER A 146 -3.09 -3.37 -7.99
CA SER A 146 -3.93 -2.32 -7.39
C SER A 146 -5.32 -2.85 -7.03
N THR A 147 -5.92 -3.69 -7.87
CA THR A 147 -7.21 -4.32 -7.60
C THR A 147 -7.13 -5.28 -6.42
N PHE A 148 -6.08 -6.10 -6.37
CA PHE A 148 -5.87 -7.05 -5.28
C PHE A 148 -5.68 -6.34 -3.94
N LEU A 149 -4.77 -5.35 -3.87
CA LEU A 149 -4.46 -4.65 -2.63
C LEU A 149 -5.62 -3.76 -2.15
N SER A 150 -6.29 -3.05 -3.05
CA SER A 150 -7.46 -2.23 -2.69
C SER A 150 -8.66 -3.08 -2.26
N GLY A 151 -8.83 -4.26 -2.84
CA GLY A 151 -9.86 -5.21 -2.41
C GLY A 151 -9.58 -5.82 -1.03
N ALA A 152 -8.31 -5.95 -0.65
CA ALA A 152 -7.90 -6.47 0.65
C ALA A 152 -7.88 -5.39 1.75
N ASN A 153 -7.61 -4.14 1.40
CA ASN A 153 -7.47 -3.04 2.36
C ASN A 153 -8.20 -1.78 1.89
N PRO A 154 -9.28 -1.37 2.59
CA PRO A 154 -10.06 -0.18 2.22
C PRO A 154 -9.28 1.15 2.39
N ASN A 155 -8.14 1.13 3.12
CA ASN A 155 -7.27 2.30 3.28
C ASN A 155 -6.25 2.45 2.14
N LEU A 156 -6.33 1.59 1.11
CA LEU A 156 -5.50 1.64 -0.10
C LEU A 156 -6.39 1.91 -1.33
N PRO A 157 -6.72 3.17 -1.66
CA PRO A 157 -7.52 3.49 -2.83
C PRO A 157 -6.85 2.99 -4.12
N LYS A 158 -7.62 2.32 -4.98
CA LYS A 158 -7.10 1.67 -6.19
C LYS A 158 -6.34 2.64 -7.11
N ASP A 159 -6.89 3.83 -7.34
CA ASP A 159 -6.29 4.82 -8.23
C ASP A 159 -4.98 5.38 -7.66
N THR A 160 -4.90 5.55 -6.34
CA THR A 160 -3.65 5.92 -5.65
C THR A 160 -2.59 4.85 -5.84
N LEU A 161 -2.93 3.57 -5.61
CA LEU A 161 -2.02 2.45 -5.83
C LEU A 161 -1.55 2.39 -7.29
N MET A 162 -2.49 2.52 -8.23
CA MET A 162 -2.16 2.52 -9.66
C MET A 162 -1.15 3.61 -10.01
N GLY A 163 -1.38 4.84 -9.52
CA GLY A 163 -0.45 5.96 -9.71
C GLY A 163 0.95 5.70 -9.15
N LEU A 164 1.02 5.15 -7.92
CA LEU A 164 2.28 4.79 -7.28
C LEU A 164 3.03 3.70 -8.06
N LEU A 165 2.34 2.65 -8.50
CA LEU A 165 2.95 1.55 -9.24
C LEU A 165 3.43 1.99 -10.63
N MET A 166 2.67 2.84 -11.32
CA MET A 166 3.08 3.36 -12.62
C MET A 166 4.29 4.31 -12.52
N ALA A 167 4.34 5.17 -11.50
CA ALA A 167 5.50 6.01 -11.23
C ALA A 167 6.75 5.15 -10.89
N HIS A 168 6.57 4.08 -10.10
CA HIS A 168 7.63 3.12 -9.80
C HIS A 168 8.15 2.45 -11.08
N ALA A 169 7.26 1.96 -11.93
CA ALA A 169 7.65 1.38 -13.22
C ALA A 169 8.42 2.39 -14.10
N ALA A 170 7.95 3.64 -14.20
CA ALA A 170 8.61 4.68 -14.98
C ALA A 170 10.06 4.91 -14.54
N HIS A 171 10.36 4.88 -13.24
CA HIS A 171 11.73 4.97 -12.74
C HIS A 171 12.61 3.81 -13.27
N HIS A 172 12.12 2.56 -13.26
CA HIS A 172 12.89 1.44 -13.81
C HIS A 172 13.15 1.59 -15.30
N LEU A 173 12.13 1.97 -16.07
CA LEU A 173 12.27 2.12 -17.53
C LEU A 173 13.30 3.21 -17.88
N THR A 174 13.23 4.35 -17.19
CA THR A 174 14.20 5.45 -17.34
C THR A 174 15.61 5.00 -16.98
N GLN A 175 15.77 4.31 -15.84
CA GLN A 175 17.06 3.79 -15.37
C GLN A 175 17.68 2.83 -16.39
N PHE A 176 16.89 1.93 -16.99
CA PHE A 176 17.41 0.99 -18.00
C PHE A 176 17.92 1.70 -19.23
N GLN A 177 17.22 2.73 -19.70
CA GLN A 177 17.69 3.52 -20.85
C GLN A 177 18.99 4.26 -20.52
N GLN A 178 19.06 4.92 -19.35
CA GLN A 178 20.25 5.64 -18.90
C GLN A 178 21.47 4.71 -18.76
N LEU A 179 21.29 3.53 -18.16
CA LEU A 179 22.36 2.52 -18.04
C LEU A 179 22.82 2.06 -19.43
N LYS A 180 21.89 1.81 -20.38
CA LYS A 180 22.23 1.42 -21.76
C LYS A 180 23.04 2.51 -22.46
N ASP A 181 22.68 3.77 -22.26
CA ASP A 181 23.31 4.91 -22.91
C ASP A 181 24.63 5.32 -22.22
N GLY A 182 24.98 4.70 -21.08
CA GLY A 182 26.14 5.06 -20.26
C GLY A 182 25.99 6.41 -19.54
N ASP A 183 24.74 6.88 -19.38
CA ASP A 183 24.42 8.14 -18.70
C ASP A 183 24.31 7.93 -17.18
N TYR A 184 25.45 7.64 -16.55
CA TYR A 184 25.51 7.32 -15.13
C TYR A 184 25.19 8.52 -14.22
N VAL A 185 25.31 9.75 -14.73
CA VAL A 185 24.99 10.95 -13.95
C VAL A 185 23.49 11.04 -13.72
N HIS A 186 22.69 10.98 -14.78
CA HIS A 186 21.23 10.99 -14.66
C HIS A 186 20.68 9.69 -14.06
N GLU A 187 21.38 8.55 -14.26
CA GLU A 187 21.01 7.29 -13.57
C GLU A 187 21.08 7.42 -12.06
N ALA A 188 22.13 8.08 -11.53
CA ALA A 188 22.26 8.32 -10.09
C ALA A 188 21.15 9.24 -9.54
N GLU A 189 20.71 10.23 -10.32
CA GLU A 189 19.56 11.07 -9.99
C GLU A 189 18.26 10.27 -9.99
N THR A 190 18.02 9.46 -11.03
CA THR A 190 16.88 8.55 -11.14
C THR A 190 16.85 7.56 -9.97
N TRP A 191 18.00 6.99 -9.60
CA TRP A 191 18.14 6.11 -8.44
C TRP A 191 17.72 6.81 -7.14
N THR A 192 18.15 8.05 -6.96
CA THR A 192 17.77 8.85 -5.76
C THR A 192 16.27 9.09 -5.71
N GLY A 193 15.67 9.47 -6.82
CA GLY A 193 14.22 9.66 -6.95
C GLY A 193 13.45 8.36 -6.72
N MET A 194 13.90 7.24 -7.31
CA MET A 194 13.29 5.92 -7.11
C MET A 194 13.32 5.49 -5.64
N LYS A 195 14.46 5.70 -4.94
CA LYS A 195 14.57 5.37 -3.51
C LYS A 195 13.58 6.18 -2.68
N GLN A 196 13.43 7.47 -2.95
CA GLN A 196 12.45 8.30 -2.25
C GLN A 196 11.01 7.83 -2.54
N HIS A 197 10.73 7.52 -3.80
CA HIS A 197 9.42 7.04 -4.23
C HIS A 197 9.05 5.70 -3.58
N ILE A 198 9.97 4.74 -3.53
CA ILE A 198 9.70 3.44 -2.92
C ILE A 198 9.44 3.53 -1.40
N TYR A 199 10.02 4.53 -0.73
CA TYR A 199 9.70 4.80 0.67
C TYR A 199 8.26 5.34 0.83
N VAL A 200 7.77 6.14 -0.12
CA VAL A 200 6.36 6.57 -0.13
C VAL A 200 5.43 5.37 -0.28
N VAL A 201 5.74 4.45 -1.20
CA VAL A 201 4.98 3.19 -1.38
C VAL A 201 4.98 2.37 -0.09
N SER A 202 6.14 2.13 0.51
CA SER A 202 6.31 1.35 1.73
C SER A 202 5.54 1.94 2.91
N ASP A 203 5.61 3.27 3.06
CA ASP A 203 4.92 4.00 4.14
C ASP A 203 3.41 3.95 3.99
N ALA A 204 2.90 4.07 2.75
CA ALA A 204 1.47 3.95 2.47
C ALA A 204 0.94 2.55 2.84
N LEU A 205 1.69 1.49 2.50
CA LEU A 205 1.36 0.12 2.86
C LEU A 205 1.36 -0.08 4.39
N ALA A 206 2.40 0.39 5.10
CA ALA A 206 2.48 0.27 6.56
C ALA A 206 1.33 1.01 7.26
N GLN A 207 1.00 2.22 6.81
CA GLN A 207 -0.09 3.01 7.37
C GLN A 207 -1.44 2.34 7.15
N ALA A 208 -1.67 1.81 5.95
CA ALA A 208 -2.91 1.10 5.63
C ALA A 208 -3.08 -0.18 6.46
N LEU A 209 -2.00 -0.93 6.70
CA LEU A 209 -2.02 -2.10 7.59
C LEU A 209 -2.35 -1.69 9.03
N ALA A 210 -1.71 -0.64 9.56
CA ALA A 210 -1.97 -0.15 10.90
C ALA A 210 -3.40 0.37 11.07
N ALA A 211 -3.96 1.02 10.05
CA ALA A 211 -5.34 1.50 10.07
C ALA A 211 -6.36 0.35 10.04
N GLN A 212 -6.10 -0.72 9.30
CA GLN A 212 -7.02 -1.86 9.19
C GLN A 212 -6.89 -2.85 10.37
N PHE A 213 -5.70 -3.01 10.92
CA PHE A 213 -5.39 -3.99 11.97
C PHE A 213 -4.76 -3.35 13.21
N PRO A 214 -5.38 -2.33 13.83
CA PRO A 214 -4.73 -1.57 14.91
C PRO A 214 -4.34 -2.43 16.11
N SER A 215 -5.04 -3.54 16.36
CA SER A 215 -4.71 -4.47 17.45
C SER A 215 -3.46 -5.32 17.22
N LYS A 216 -2.91 -5.32 15.98
CA LYS A 216 -1.66 -6.00 15.64
C LYS A 216 -0.42 -5.09 15.77
N PHE A 217 -0.66 -3.81 16.03
CA PHE A 217 0.37 -2.77 16.15
C PHE A 217 0.55 -2.21 17.55
#